data_178baf36c4d3c3ab61ad416bf84d9641
#
_entry.id   178baf36c4d3c3ab61ad416bf84d9641
#
_cell.length_a   1.000
_cell.length_b   1.000
_cell.length_c   1.000
_cell.angle_alpha   90.00
_cell.angle_beta   90.00
_cell.angle_gamma   90.00
#
_symmetry.space_group_name_H-M   'P 1'
#
loop_
_entity.id
_entity.type
_entity.pdbx_description
1 polymer ?
#
loop_
_entity_poly.entity_id
_entity_poly.type
_entity_poly.pdbx_seq_one_letter_code
_entity_poly.pdbx_strand_id
1 'polypeptide(L)'
;MRDAYAQGLKLSSQGRHAEAIAQFEAALASTPDDIKVLFALGNTANQLGLAGPAEQFFRRVLALDPCRKEAIVNLANLLRIAGQQDAAIALLEPALAREPQSPELLLTLGSCWREKADLKTASAYYQGALAARPNYPPALANLADIEGDAGDRERARTLYDSAIRHDPGNPQIRLNRAMLHLLNGDLKDGWRDYAARIDVPGKVPVSEQRFAPWTGGPLKRARLLVRSEQGIGDQVMFAGLIPDLAARAKTEGASVILECEPRLASLFARSFPDVAVRPAAIKNIAGTPVAGYGWLKTAGGATAAILMGSLPKYLRPTPQSFPKPHQFLVPDPQERAHWRTIFETGKKIIGISWRSGKFGDGERALQYAPLQDWASFLRQTDATFVCAQYGAMDEEIAALEQMSGRKILVPENLDQKHDLDRTCAMLSALDVLVSAPTAVSWLAAGAGVRTLKILFGEIWTAIGHDYEPLAPACEGVCPAIRGDWQDAFRQVMAKLS
;
A
#
# COMPACT_ATOMS: atom_id res chain seq x y z
N MET A 1 -18.11 24.66 32.19
CA MET A 1 -16.71 24.42 31.81
C MET A 1 -16.26 23.01 32.09
N ARG A 2 -16.10 22.55 33.34
CA ARG A 2 -15.70 21.16 33.66
C ARG A 2 -16.59 20.12 32.99
N ASP A 3 -17.90 20.40 32.90
CA ASP A 3 -18.89 19.52 32.26
C ASP A 3 -18.67 19.37 30.74
N ALA A 4 -18.44 20.47 30.01
CA ALA A 4 -18.21 20.40 28.55
C ALA A 4 -16.90 19.68 28.19
N TYR A 5 -15.81 19.96 28.93
CA TYR A 5 -14.55 19.23 28.74
C TYR A 5 -14.68 17.74 29.04
N ALA A 6 -15.30 17.37 30.15
CA ALA A 6 -15.53 15.97 30.52
C ALA A 6 -16.44 15.26 29.51
N GLN A 7 -17.48 15.95 29.02
CA GLN A 7 -18.37 15.43 27.99
C GLN A 7 -17.60 15.23 26.65
N GLY A 8 -16.73 16.17 26.28
CA GLY A 8 -15.86 16.06 25.10
C GLY A 8 -14.95 14.85 25.19
N LEU A 9 -14.30 14.60 26.33
CA LEU A 9 -13.46 13.41 26.54
C LEU A 9 -14.26 12.12 26.43
N LYS A 10 -15.47 12.08 27.01
CA LYS A 10 -16.37 10.92 26.91
C LYS A 10 -16.78 10.63 25.46
N LEU A 11 -17.15 11.67 24.71
CA LEU A 11 -17.53 11.54 23.29
C LEU A 11 -16.35 11.08 22.45
N SER A 12 -15.16 11.65 22.68
CA SER A 12 -13.93 11.23 21.98
C SER A 12 -13.60 9.75 22.23
N SER A 13 -13.72 9.28 23.49
CA SER A 13 -13.49 7.87 23.83
C SER A 13 -14.51 6.91 23.18
N GLN A 14 -15.68 7.42 22.79
CA GLN A 14 -16.73 6.68 22.06
C GLN A 14 -16.56 6.76 20.54
N GLY A 15 -15.50 7.40 20.03
CA GLY A 15 -15.29 7.62 18.60
C GLY A 15 -16.18 8.72 17.98
N ARG A 16 -16.96 9.46 18.79
CA ARG A 16 -17.84 10.56 18.36
C ARG A 16 -17.05 11.87 18.27
N HIS A 17 -16.00 11.86 17.47
CA HIS A 17 -14.99 12.91 17.44
C HIS A 17 -15.54 14.28 17.01
N ALA A 18 -16.46 14.35 16.04
CA ALA A 18 -17.07 15.61 15.62
C ALA A 18 -17.87 16.26 16.75
N GLU A 19 -18.60 15.47 17.52
CA GLU A 19 -19.36 15.96 18.66
C GLU A 19 -18.45 16.34 19.83
N ALA A 20 -17.32 15.62 19.99
CA ALA A 20 -16.30 15.94 20.98
C ALA A 20 -15.68 17.32 20.69
N ILE A 21 -15.38 17.65 19.44
CA ILE A 21 -14.86 18.97 19.04
C ILE A 21 -15.83 20.08 19.49
N ALA A 22 -17.13 19.96 19.21
CA ALA A 22 -18.11 20.97 19.61
C ALA A 22 -18.12 21.21 21.13
N GLN A 23 -17.95 20.15 21.93
CA GLN A 23 -17.86 20.27 23.39
C GLN A 23 -16.55 20.93 23.85
N PHE A 24 -15.43 20.59 23.20
CA PHE A 24 -14.14 21.21 23.51
C PHE A 24 -14.13 22.71 23.11
N GLU A 25 -14.72 23.06 21.95
CA GLU A 25 -14.87 24.45 21.53
C GLU A 25 -15.72 25.26 22.50
N ALA A 26 -16.82 24.69 23.00
CA ALA A 26 -17.64 25.31 24.04
C ALA A 26 -16.84 25.50 25.34
N ALA A 27 -15.99 24.56 25.72
CA ALA A 27 -15.10 24.71 26.86
C ALA A 27 -14.04 25.80 26.62
N LEU A 28 -13.45 25.86 25.44
CA LEU A 28 -12.42 26.82 25.03
C LEU A 28 -12.96 28.25 24.97
N ALA A 29 -14.23 28.45 24.57
CA ALA A 29 -14.88 29.76 24.55
C ALA A 29 -14.89 30.44 25.92
N SER A 30 -14.92 29.64 27.00
CA SER A 30 -14.88 30.17 28.40
C SER A 30 -13.45 30.38 28.89
N THR A 31 -12.46 29.64 28.35
CA THR A 31 -11.05 29.71 28.76
C THR A 31 -10.18 29.52 27.53
N PRO A 32 -9.93 30.58 26.76
CA PRO A 32 -9.26 30.51 25.46
C PRO A 32 -7.87 29.85 25.46
N ASP A 33 -7.14 29.91 26.58
CA ASP A 33 -5.79 29.38 26.72
C ASP A 33 -5.70 28.17 27.66
N ASP A 34 -6.80 27.42 27.80
CA ASP A 34 -6.76 26.16 28.56
C ASP A 34 -5.98 25.10 27.74
N ILE A 35 -4.75 24.86 28.20
CA ILE A 35 -3.80 23.91 27.53
C ILE A 35 -4.41 22.50 27.40
N LYS A 36 -5.22 22.05 28.37
CA LYS A 36 -5.83 20.72 28.34
C LYS A 36 -6.89 20.63 27.24
N VAL A 37 -7.71 21.69 27.10
CA VAL A 37 -8.74 21.76 26.06
C VAL A 37 -8.09 21.87 24.67
N LEU A 38 -7.08 22.74 24.52
CA LEU A 38 -6.32 22.88 23.26
C LEU A 38 -5.67 21.56 22.85
N PHE A 39 -5.04 20.84 23.79
CA PHE A 39 -4.42 19.55 23.52
C PHE A 39 -5.46 18.48 23.13
N ALA A 40 -6.61 18.45 23.80
CA ALA A 40 -7.71 17.55 23.45
C ALA A 40 -8.29 17.85 22.06
N LEU A 41 -8.43 19.13 21.69
CA LEU A 41 -8.82 19.55 20.34
C LEU A 41 -7.80 19.08 19.30
N GLY A 42 -6.50 19.29 19.55
CA GLY A 42 -5.43 18.83 18.68
C GLY A 42 -5.47 17.32 18.44
N ASN A 43 -5.61 16.54 19.50
CA ASN A 43 -5.72 15.08 19.41
C ASN A 43 -6.96 14.65 18.63
N THR A 44 -8.13 15.27 18.92
CA THR A 44 -9.38 14.89 18.27
C THR A 44 -9.40 15.29 16.80
N ALA A 45 -8.82 16.44 16.44
CA ALA A 45 -8.64 16.85 15.06
C ALA A 45 -7.71 15.90 14.30
N ASN A 46 -6.60 15.46 14.94
CA ASN A 46 -5.69 14.48 14.37
C ASN A 46 -6.39 13.12 14.12
N GLN A 47 -7.22 12.66 15.06
CA GLN A 47 -8.00 11.43 14.90
C GLN A 47 -9.01 11.50 13.74
N LEU A 48 -9.51 12.69 13.43
CA LEU A 48 -10.36 12.94 12.26
C LEU A 48 -9.59 13.15 10.95
N GLY A 49 -8.25 13.11 10.98
CA GLY A 49 -7.41 13.38 9.82
C GLY A 49 -7.32 14.86 9.44
N LEU A 50 -7.74 15.77 10.34
CA LEU A 50 -7.68 17.22 10.15
C LEU A 50 -6.30 17.75 10.55
N ALA A 51 -5.27 17.44 9.74
CA ALA A 51 -3.87 17.72 10.08
C ALA A 51 -3.59 19.21 10.34
N GLY A 52 -4.12 20.12 9.49
CA GLY A 52 -3.92 21.56 9.65
C GLY A 52 -4.48 22.12 10.97
N PRO A 53 -5.75 21.88 11.32
CA PRO A 53 -6.29 22.23 12.63
C PRO A 53 -5.53 21.59 13.80
N ALA A 54 -5.16 20.32 13.70
CA ALA A 54 -4.40 19.63 14.75
C ALA A 54 -3.04 20.31 14.99
N GLU A 55 -2.32 20.66 13.91
CA GLU A 55 -1.06 21.38 13.98
C GLU A 55 -1.21 22.75 14.67
N GLN A 56 -2.24 23.52 14.31
CA GLN A 56 -2.51 24.82 14.93
C GLN A 56 -2.74 24.71 16.43
N PHE A 57 -3.53 23.72 16.87
CA PHE A 57 -3.77 23.51 18.30
C PHE A 57 -2.49 23.09 19.04
N PHE A 58 -1.69 22.16 18.49
CA PHE A 58 -0.44 21.77 19.15
C PHE A 58 0.58 22.92 19.19
N ARG A 59 0.68 23.74 18.14
CA ARG A 59 1.52 24.96 18.17
C ARG A 59 1.06 25.95 19.25
N ARG A 60 -0.25 26.10 19.42
CA ARG A 60 -0.79 26.96 20.48
C ARG A 60 -0.51 26.38 21.87
N VAL A 61 -0.62 25.07 22.05
CA VAL A 61 -0.19 24.40 23.29
C VAL A 61 1.27 24.71 23.60
N LEU A 62 2.16 24.59 22.61
CA LEU A 62 3.59 24.82 22.78
C LEU A 62 3.97 26.30 22.95
N ALA A 63 3.14 27.23 22.48
CA ALA A 63 3.30 28.65 22.77
C ALA A 63 3.03 28.98 24.25
N LEU A 64 2.11 28.22 24.89
CA LEU A 64 1.75 28.36 26.31
C LEU A 64 2.63 27.48 27.22
N ASP A 65 3.01 26.32 26.77
CA ASP A 65 3.87 25.36 27.48
C ASP A 65 4.89 24.75 26.50
N PRO A 66 6.06 25.40 26.30
CA PRO A 66 7.08 24.96 25.34
C PRO A 66 7.71 23.60 25.70
N CYS A 67 7.52 23.12 26.91
CA CYS A 67 8.10 21.87 27.39
C CYS A 67 7.13 20.69 27.35
N ARG A 68 5.91 20.89 26.87
CA ARG A 68 4.90 19.82 26.86
C ARG A 68 5.24 18.73 25.86
N LYS A 69 5.85 17.67 26.37
CA LYS A 69 6.38 16.54 25.59
C LYS A 69 5.34 15.91 24.64
N GLU A 70 4.12 15.68 25.14
CA GLU A 70 3.06 15.06 24.34
C GLU A 70 2.69 15.91 23.11
N ALA A 71 2.68 17.25 23.28
CA ALA A 71 2.40 18.17 22.16
C ALA A 71 3.58 18.21 21.17
N ILE A 72 4.83 18.18 21.68
CA ILE A 72 6.05 18.09 20.84
C ILE A 72 5.99 16.82 19.98
N VAL A 73 5.75 15.66 20.59
CA VAL A 73 5.69 14.37 19.88
C VAL A 73 4.57 14.35 18.84
N ASN A 74 3.38 14.84 19.20
CA ASN A 74 2.23 14.87 18.29
C ASN A 74 2.46 15.82 17.11
N LEU A 75 2.98 17.02 17.36
CA LEU A 75 3.32 17.98 16.31
C LEU A 75 4.44 17.43 15.41
N ALA A 76 5.47 16.84 15.98
CA ALA A 76 6.56 16.22 15.21
C ALA A 76 6.05 15.09 14.32
N ASN A 77 5.11 14.27 14.80
CA ASN A 77 4.48 13.24 13.96
C ASN A 77 3.64 13.83 12.82
N LEU A 78 2.92 14.93 13.04
CA LEU A 78 2.20 15.63 11.95
C LEU A 78 3.17 16.17 10.91
N LEU A 79 4.24 16.85 11.34
CA LEU A 79 5.27 17.38 10.44
C LEU A 79 5.94 16.26 9.63
N ARG A 80 6.28 15.15 10.29
CA ARG A 80 6.86 13.97 9.64
C ARG A 80 5.95 13.40 8.56
N ILE A 81 4.66 13.21 8.86
CA ILE A 81 3.66 12.72 7.88
C ILE A 81 3.48 13.71 6.71
N ALA A 82 3.65 15.00 6.96
CA ALA A 82 3.62 16.06 5.94
C ALA A 82 4.92 16.15 5.11
N GLY A 83 5.90 15.26 5.32
CA GLY A 83 7.19 15.30 4.60
C GLY A 83 8.18 16.35 5.14
N GLN A 84 7.93 16.91 6.32
CA GLN A 84 8.75 17.95 6.94
C GLN A 84 9.65 17.37 8.05
N GLN A 85 10.46 16.37 7.71
CA GLN A 85 11.30 15.64 8.67
C GLN A 85 12.30 16.55 9.39
N ASP A 86 12.91 17.49 8.69
CA ASP A 86 13.87 18.42 9.30
C ASP A 86 13.23 19.32 10.34
N ALA A 87 12.01 19.82 10.09
CA ALA A 87 11.26 20.60 11.05
C ALA A 87 10.85 19.75 12.29
N ALA A 88 10.49 18.48 12.08
CA ALA A 88 10.20 17.56 13.17
C ALA A 88 11.44 17.29 14.03
N ILE A 89 12.61 17.05 13.42
CA ILE A 89 13.89 16.84 14.11
C ILE A 89 14.26 18.09 14.93
N ALA A 90 14.20 19.29 14.33
CA ALA A 90 14.51 20.54 15.00
C ALA A 90 13.60 20.82 16.22
N LEU A 91 12.36 20.32 16.21
CA LEU A 91 11.44 20.41 17.33
C LEU A 91 11.77 19.37 18.43
N LEU A 92 12.21 18.16 18.06
CA LEU A 92 12.44 17.05 18.97
C LEU A 92 13.79 17.10 19.68
N GLU A 93 14.86 17.56 19.03
CA GLU A 93 16.23 17.57 19.60
C GLU A 93 16.35 18.39 20.89
N PRO A 94 15.80 19.63 21.00
CA PRO A 94 15.83 20.36 22.24
C PRO A 94 15.02 19.69 23.36
N ALA A 95 13.95 18.98 23.01
CA ALA A 95 13.17 18.22 23.97
C ALA A 95 13.92 16.99 24.46
N LEU A 96 14.59 16.27 23.56
CA LEU A 96 15.44 15.12 23.92
C LEU A 96 16.64 15.55 24.78
N ALA A 97 17.22 16.73 24.52
CA ALA A 97 18.30 17.25 25.36
C ALA A 97 17.87 17.48 26.83
N ARG A 98 16.58 17.81 27.06
CA ARG A 98 16.01 17.93 28.39
C ARG A 98 15.62 16.59 29.03
N GLU A 99 15.14 15.65 28.20
CA GLU A 99 14.71 14.31 28.62
C GLU A 99 15.43 13.22 27.80
N PRO A 100 16.74 12.98 28.02
CA PRO A 100 17.55 12.10 27.15
C PRO A 100 17.10 10.64 27.11
N GLN A 101 16.32 10.21 28.10
CA GLN A 101 15.80 8.84 28.19
C GLN A 101 14.31 8.74 27.90
N SER A 102 13.71 9.73 27.20
CA SER A 102 12.31 9.63 26.80
C SER A 102 12.13 8.69 25.60
N PRO A 103 11.51 7.51 25.80
CA PRO A 103 11.34 6.55 24.71
C PRO A 103 10.45 7.07 23.58
N GLU A 104 9.51 7.97 23.87
CA GLU A 104 8.63 8.58 22.88
C GLU A 104 9.39 9.56 21.96
N LEU A 105 10.27 10.39 22.52
CA LEU A 105 11.10 11.32 21.75
C LEU A 105 12.11 10.56 20.89
N LEU A 106 12.78 9.56 21.50
CA LEU A 106 13.73 8.70 20.78
C LEU A 106 13.03 7.94 19.63
N LEU A 107 11.86 7.35 19.87
CA LEU A 107 11.08 6.67 18.85
C LEU A 107 10.74 7.60 17.67
N THR A 108 10.27 8.82 17.97
CA THR A 108 9.83 9.76 16.93
C THR A 108 11.02 10.29 16.12
N LEU A 109 12.15 10.57 16.76
CA LEU A 109 13.41 10.91 16.08
C LEU A 109 13.89 9.78 15.18
N GLY A 110 13.89 8.54 15.68
CA GLY A 110 14.22 7.37 14.88
C GLY A 110 13.34 7.26 13.63
N SER A 111 12.04 7.56 13.76
CA SER A 111 11.13 7.54 12.62
C SER A 111 11.42 8.65 11.61
N CYS A 112 11.78 9.85 12.06
CA CYS A 112 12.21 10.93 11.17
C CYS A 112 13.46 10.54 10.36
N TRP A 113 14.47 9.97 11.03
CA TRP A 113 15.71 9.56 10.38
C TRP A 113 15.51 8.37 9.42
N ARG A 114 14.63 7.44 9.78
CA ARG A 114 14.24 6.36 8.87
C ARG A 114 13.64 6.89 7.57
N GLU A 115 12.74 7.87 7.65
CA GLU A 115 12.12 8.49 6.47
C GLU A 115 13.10 9.34 5.64
N LYS A 116 14.20 9.80 6.26
CA LYS A 116 15.36 10.38 5.55
C LYS A 116 16.30 9.32 4.99
N ALA A 117 15.97 8.02 5.11
CA ALA A 117 16.78 6.87 4.71
C ALA A 117 18.13 6.72 5.47
N ASP A 118 18.33 7.43 6.57
CA ASP A 118 19.45 7.18 7.47
C ASP A 118 19.09 6.07 8.47
N LEU A 119 19.14 4.83 7.99
CA LEU A 119 18.76 3.65 8.77
C LEU A 119 19.70 3.42 9.95
N LYS A 120 20.97 3.84 9.85
CA LYS A 120 21.96 3.72 10.93
C LYS A 120 21.58 4.61 12.10
N THR A 121 21.31 5.87 11.85
CA THR A 121 20.89 6.84 12.87
C THR A 121 19.52 6.45 13.44
N ALA A 122 18.57 6.02 12.59
CA ALA A 122 17.26 5.54 13.02
C ALA A 122 17.39 4.34 13.99
N SER A 123 18.20 3.34 13.64
CA SER A 123 18.48 2.17 14.49
C SER A 123 19.03 2.57 15.86
N ALA A 124 19.98 3.52 15.90
CA ALA A 124 20.55 4.00 17.16
C ALA A 124 19.48 4.63 18.07
N TYR A 125 18.58 5.44 17.52
CA TYR A 125 17.47 6.02 18.26
C TYR A 125 16.48 4.96 18.77
N TYR A 126 16.13 3.96 17.96
CA TYR A 126 15.25 2.87 18.40
C TYR A 126 15.90 2.02 19.49
N GLN A 127 17.21 1.74 19.40
CA GLN A 127 17.96 1.07 20.46
C GLN A 127 17.99 1.90 21.74
N GLY A 128 18.16 3.23 21.63
CA GLY A 128 18.05 4.15 22.77
C GLY A 128 16.67 4.10 23.42
N ALA A 129 15.59 4.08 22.63
CA ALA A 129 14.23 3.93 23.13
C ALA A 129 14.03 2.59 23.87
N LEU A 130 14.62 1.50 23.37
CA LEU A 130 14.60 0.19 24.02
C LEU A 130 15.47 0.12 25.25
N ALA A 131 16.59 0.85 25.30
CA ALA A 131 17.40 0.98 26.54
C ALA A 131 16.61 1.69 27.64
N ALA A 132 15.82 2.72 27.31
CA ALA A 132 14.96 3.44 28.24
C ALA A 132 13.70 2.63 28.62
N ARG A 133 13.13 1.87 27.68
CA ARG A 133 11.94 1.01 27.88
C ARG A 133 12.13 -0.30 27.11
N PRO A 134 12.68 -1.36 27.73
CA PRO A 134 13.11 -2.60 27.05
C PRO A 134 12.02 -3.33 26.27
N ASN A 135 10.77 -3.19 26.64
CA ASN A 135 9.64 -3.86 26.03
C ASN A 135 8.70 -2.88 25.29
N TYR A 136 9.25 -1.85 24.68
CA TYR A 136 8.45 -0.82 23.98
C TYR A 136 8.05 -1.30 22.58
N PRO A 137 6.78 -1.72 22.35
CA PRO A 137 6.39 -2.41 21.13
C PRO A 137 6.63 -1.61 19.85
N PRO A 138 6.37 -0.28 19.78
CA PRO A 138 6.66 0.47 18.56
C PRO A 138 8.16 0.51 18.20
N ALA A 139 9.04 0.61 19.19
CA ALA A 139 10.48 0.62 18.94
C ALA A 139 10.99 -0.76 18.50
N LEU A 140 10.47 -1.85 19.11
CA LEU A 140 10.76 -3.22 18.69
C LEU A 140 10.33 -3.45 17.24
N ALA A 141 9.12 -3.01 16.87
CA ALA A 141 8.60 -3.19 15.51
C ALA A 141 9.41 -2.39 14.48
N ASN A 142 9.73 -1.13 14.78
CA ASN A 142 10.51 -0.30 13.86
C ASN A 142 11.96 -0.80 13.70
N LEU A 143 12.56 -1.32 14.77
CA LEU A 143 13.88 -1.97 14.68
C LEU A 143 13.78 -3.26 13.88
N ALA A 144 12.70 -4.04 14.02
CA ALA A 144 12.47 -5.25 13.22
C ALA A 144 12.37 -4.93 11.72
N ASP A 145 11.71 -3.83 11.33
CA ASP A 145 11.67 -3.37 9.94
C ASP A 145 13.10 -3.15 9.41
N ILE A 146 13.96 -2.44 10.18
CA ILE A 146 15.36 -2.15 9.78
C ILE A 146 16.19 -3.42 9.66
N GLU A 147 16.09 -4.33 10.63
CA GLU A 147 16.84 -5.60 10.60
C GLU A 147 16.39 -6.48 9.43
N GLY A 148 15.09 -6.52 9.15
CA GLY A 148 14.55 -7.23 7.99
C GLY A 148 15.05 -6.64 6.66
N ASP A 149 15.08 -5.32 6.55
CA ASP A 149 15.62 -4.59 5.39
C ASP A 149 17.13 -4.80 5.22
N ALA A 150 17.85 -5.01 6.32
CA ALA A 150 19.29 -5.35 6.32
C ALA A 150 19.56 -6.84 6.01
N GLY A 151 18.51 -7.67 5.89
CA GLY A 151 18.62 -9.11 5.62
C GLY A 151 18.67 -10.00 6.86
N ASP A 152 18.75 -9.46 8.07
CA ASP A 152 18.68 -10.26 9.31
C ASP A 152 17.23 -10.59 9.68
N ARG A 153 16.65 -11.48 8.88
CA ARG A 153 15.23 -11.87 8.99
C ARG A 153 14.90 -12.60 10.29
N GLU A 154 15.84 -13.35 10.85
CA GLU A 154 15.66 -14.05 12.13
C GLU A 154 15.59 -13.06 13.30
N ARG A 155 16.47 -12.08 13.31
CA ARG A 155 16.44 -11.01 14.31
C ARG A 155 15.17 -10.16 14.17
N ALA A 156 14.79 -9.81 12.94
CA ALA A 156 13.53 -9.11 12.67
C ALA A 156 12.32 -9.87 13.23
N ARG A 157 12.24 -11.18 12.97
CA ARG A 157 11.17 -12.05 13.48
C ARG A 157 11.14 -12.05 15.02
N THR A 158 12.30 -12.20 15.65
CA THR A 158 12.41 -12.19 17.13
C THR A 158 11.92 -10.89 17.74
N LEU A 159 12.24 -9.75 17.11
CA LEU A 159 11.80 -8.42 17.54
C LEU A 159 10.29 -8.25 17.38
N TYR A 160 9.73 -8.67 16.24
CA TYR A 160 8.27 -8.66 16.05
C TYR A 160 7.53 -9.55 17.03
N ASP A 161 8.06 -10.76 17.31
CA ASP A 161 7.49 -11.68 18.29
C ASP A 161 7.48 -11.07 19.69
N SER A 162 8.53 -10.33 20.03
CA SER A 162 8.59 -9.58 21.28
C SER A 162 7.57 -8.44 21.28
N ALA A 163 7.49 -7.64 20.20
CA ALA A 163 6.54 -6.54 20.10
C ALA A 163 5.10 -7.03 20.28
N ILE A 164 4.72 -8.13 19.61
CA ILE A 164 3.37 -8.71 19.69
C ILE A 164 3.06 -9.28 21.08
N ARG A 165 4.04 -9.87 21.78
CA ARG A 165 3.83 -10.32 23.16
C ARG A 165 3.45 -9.18 24.10
N HIS A 166 4.00 -7.99 23.89
CA HIS A 166 3.77 -6.82 24.75
C HIS A 166 2.60 -5.93 24.29
N ASP A 167 2.20 -6.06 23.01
CA ASP A 167 1.01 -5.40 22.45
C ASP A 167 0.29 -6.35 21.47
N PRO A 168 -0.39 -7.40 21.98
CA PRO A 168 -1.06 -8.40 21.13
C PRO A 168 -2.25 -7.83 20.36
N GLY A 169 -2.78 -6.69 20.81
CA GLY A 169 -3.90 -5.99 20.18
C GLY A 169 -3.52 -5.17 18.95
N ASN A 170 -2.24 -4.92 18.70
CA ASN A 170 -1.80 -4.03 17.63
C ASN A 170 -1.83 -4.73 16.26
N PRO A 171 -2.77 -4.37 15.37
CA PRO A 171 -2.89 -5.04 14.09
C PRO A 171 -1.76 -4.66 13.13
N GLN A 172 -1.17 -3.45 13.27
CA GLN A 172 -0.10 -3.01 12.38
C GLN A 172 1.17 -3.83 12.59
N ILE A 173 1.54 -4.13 13.83
CA ILE A 173 2.73 -4.95 14.14
C ILE A 173 2.55 -6.36 13.59
N ARG A 174 1.36 -6.95 13.73
CA ARG A 174 1.06 -8.26 13.14
C ARG A 174 1.10 -8.23 11.61
N LEU A 175 0.59 -7.16 11.01
CA LEU A 175 0.64 -6.97 9.56
C LEU A 175 2.08 -6.84 9.04
N ASN A 176 2.94 -6.09 9.75
CA ASN A 176 4.36 -5.97 9.38
C ASN A 176 5.06 -7.34 9.49
N ARG A 177 4.82 -8.11 10.56
CA ARG A 177 5.35 -9.49 10.67
C ARG A 177 4.82 -10.39 9.56
N ALA A 178 3.57 -10.23 9.12
CA ALA A 178 3.03 -10.99 7.99
C ALA A 178 3.84 -10.77 6.70
N MET A 179 4.24 -9.51 6.42
CA MET A 179 5.08 -9.20 5.26
C MET A 179 6.43 -9.93 5.34
N LEU A 180 7.05 -9.96 6.53
CA LEU A 180 8.31 -10.72 6.74
C LEU A 180 8.11 -12.23 6.54
N HIS A 181 7.04 -12.82 7.07
CA HIS A 181 6.72 -14.24 6.86
C HIS A 181 6.50 -14.55 5.38
N LEU A 182 5.70 -13.75 4.69
CA LEU A 182 5.43 -13.94 3.26
C LEU A 182 6.70 -13.76 2.42
N LEU A 183 7.52 -12.76 2.73
CA LEU A 183 8.82 -12.57 2.09
C LEU A 183 9.73 -13.81 2.22
N ASN A 184 9.65 -14.52 3.35
CA ASN A 184 10.38 -15.74 3.61
C ASN A 184 9.74 -17.01 3.02
N GLY A 185 8.56 -16.90 2.40
CA GLY A 185 7.79 -18.05 1.93
C GLY A 185 7.03 -18.81 3.03
N ASP A 186 6.94 -18.26 4.24
CA ASP A 186 6.20 -18.83 5.38
C ASP A 186 4.71 -18.56 5.21
N LEU A 187 4.07 -19.21 4.26
CA LEU A 187 2.69 -18.93 3.85
C LEU A 187 1.67 -19.09 4.96
N LYS A 188 1.82 -20.15 5.79
CA LYS A 188 0.88 -20.45 6.86
C LYS A 188 0.80 -19.32 7.89
N ASP A 189 1.94 -18.88 8.38
CA ASP A 189 2.02 -17.83 9.39
C ASP A 189 1.81 -16.45 8.74
N GLY A 190 2.34 -16.26 7.54
CA GLY A 190 2.15 -15.05 6.76
C GLY A 190 0.67 -14.74 6.48
N TRP A 191 -0.09 -15.67 5.91
CA TRP A 191 -1.52 -15.44 5.65
C TRP A 191 -2.37 -15.39 6.93
N ARG A 192 -1.96 -16.06 8.00
CA ARG A 192 -2.61 -15.90 9.31
C ARG A 192 -2.48 -14.49 9.83
N ASP A 193 -1.27 -13.95 9.82
CA ASP A 193 -0.99 -12.61 10.34
C ASP A 193 -1.46 -11.50 9.37
N TYR A 194 -1.48 -11.76 8.05
CA TYR A 194 -2.02 -10.85 7.04
C TYR A 194 -3.50 -10.52 7.25
N ALA A 195 -4.22 -11.39 7.94
CA ALA A 195 -5.61 -11.12 8.34
C ALA A 195 -5.73 -9.88 9.24
N ALA A 196 -4.67 -9.51 9.97
CA ALA A 196 -4.67 -8.32 10.82
C ALA A 196 -4.89 -7.00 10.05
N ARG A 197 -4.65 -6.97 8.72
CA ARG A 197 -4.94 -5.80 7.88
C ARG A 197 -6.39 -5.30 7.98
N ILE A 198 -7.32 -6.21 8.32
CA ILE A 198 -8.75 -5.90 8.46
C ILE A 198 -8.99 -4.92 9.62
N ASP A 199 -8.17 -5.05 10.66
CA ASP A 199 -8.28 -4.25 11.88
C ASP A 199 -7.42 -2.98 11.81
N VAL A 200 -6.59 -2.82 10.77
CA VAL A 200 -5.80 -1.59 10.56
C VAL A 200 -6.72 -0.49 10.01
N PRO A 201 -6.85 0.65 10.70
CA PRO A 201 -7.73 1.73 10.26
C PRO A 201 -7.48 2.17 8.81
N GLY A 202 -8.54 2.32 8.02
CA GLY A 202 -8.49 2.79 6.63
C GLY A 202 -7.97 1.80 5.60
N LYS A 203 -7.53 0.60 5.99
CA LYS A 203 -7.05 -0.43 5.05
C LYS A 203 -8.19 -1.14 4.31
N VAL A 204 -9.30 -1.38 4.97
CA VAL A 204 -10.47 -2.06 4.40
C VAL A 204 -11.70 -1.18 4.60
N PRO A 205 -12.54 -0.96 3.56
CA PRO A 205 -13.78 -0.23 3.73
C PRO A 205 -14.72 -0.89 4.73
N VAL A 206 -15.30 -0.09 5.63
CA VAL A 206 -16.33 -0.57 6.56
C VAL A 206 -17.54 -1.02 5.76
N SER A 207 -18.16 -2.11 6.14
CA SER A 207 -19.35 -2.65 5.47
C SER A 207 -20.62 -2.15 6.15
N GLU A 208 -21.55 -1.59 5.39
CA GLU A 208 -22.90 -1.27 5.90
C GLU A 208 -23.70 -2.52 6.29
N GLN A 209 -23.35 -3.67 5.70
CA GLN A 209 -24.04 -4.93 5.92
C GLN A 209 -23.10 -5.97 6.52
N ARG A 210 -23.59 -6.76 7.47
CA ARG A 210 -22.88 -7.92 7.99
C ARG A 210 -23.11 -9.15 7.11
N PHE A 211 -22.05 -9.91 6.87
CA PHE A 211 -22.06 -11.15 6.12
C PHE A 211 -21.48 -12.27 6.98
N ALA A 212 -22.00 -13.48 6.80
CA ALA A 212 -21.34 -14.67 7.34
C ALA A 212 -19.96 -14.81 6.66
N PRO A 213 -18.86 -14.96 7.42
CA PRO A 213 -17.54 -15.08 6.83
C PRO A 213 -17.36 -16.45 6.18
N TRP A 214 -16.83 -16.50 4.95
CA TRP A 214 -16.34 -17.74 4.39
C TRP A 214 -14.91 -18.01 4.89
N THR A 215 -14.71 -19.17 5.46
CA THR A 215 -13.46 -19.59 6.11
C THR A 215 -12.76 -20.75 5.37
N GLY A 216 -12.96 -20.86 4.06
CA GLY A 216 -12.30 -21.86 3.21
C GLY A 216 -13.01 -23.21 3.15
N GLY A 217 -14.08 -23.43 3.93
CA GLY A 217 -14.90 -24.64 3.91
C GLY A 217 -15.69 -24.83 2.62
N PRO A 218 -16.45 -25.97 2.49
CA PRO A 218 -17.28 -26.23 1.32
C PRO A 218 -18.31 -25.14 1.07
N LEU A 219 -18.47 -24.73 -0.18
CA LEU A 219 -19.39 -23.68 -0.58
C LEU A 219 -20.86 -24.12 -0.60
N LYS A 220 -21.14 -25.41 -0.81
CA LYS A 220 -22.47 -26.03 -0.66
C LYS A 220 -23.64 -25.17 -1.18
N ARG A 221 -23.63 -24.84 -2.46
CA ARG A 221 -24.64 -23.98 -3.11
C ARG A 221 -24.68 -22.55 -2.57
N ALA A 222 -23.61 -22.09 -1.89
CA ALA A 222 -23.51 -20.71 -1.42
C ALA A 222 -23.48 -19.70 -2.58
N ARG A 223 -23.89 -18.48 -2.27
CA ARG A 223 -23.61 -17.30 -3.07
C ARG A 223 -22.54 -16.51 -2.36
N LEU A 224 -21.28 -16.72 -2.78
CA LEU A 224 -20.12 -16.13 -2.14
C LEU A 224 -19.84 -14.73 -2.71
N LEU A 225 -19.86 -13.71 -1.86
CA LEU A 225 -19.42 -12.37 -2.20
C LEU A 225 -17.92 -12.24 -1.90
N VAL A 226 -17.12 -12.03 -2.93
CA VAL A 226 -15.73 -11.60 -2.82
C VAL A 226 -15.71 -10.08 -2.81
N ARG A 227 -15.38 -9.49 -1.66
CA ARG A 227 -15.40 -8.05 -1.44
C ARG A 227 -14.08 -7.42 -1.87
N SER A 228 -14.17 -6.27 -2.52
CA SER A 228 -13.00 -5.47 -2.88
C SER A 228 -12.38 -4.82 -1.64
N GLU A 229 -11.09 -4.63 -1.69
CA GLU A 229 -10.28 -3.95 -0.67
C GLU A 229 -8.99 -3.42 -1.29
N GLN A 230 -8.33 -2.51 -0.57
CA GLN A 230 -7.02 -1.98 -0.95
C GLN A 230 -7.02 -1.27 -2.32
N GLY A 231 -5.83 -1.14 -2.94
CA GLY A 231 -5.66 -0.43 -4.20
C GLY A 231 -5.97 -1.30 -5.44
N ILE A 232 -5.94 -0.66 -6.61
CA ILE A 232 -6.15 -1.32 -7.91
C ILE A 232 -5.12 -2.44 -8.12
N GLY A 233 -3.84 -2.18 -7.79
CA GLY A 233 -2.78 -3.17 -7.95
C GLY A 233 -3.03 -4.44 -7.15
N ASP A 234 -3.48 -4.29 -5.89
CA ASP A 234 -3.80 -5.43 -5.01
C ASP A 234 -5.00 -6.21 -5.55
N GLN A 235 -6.04 -5.51 -6.05
CA GLN A 235 -7.20 -6.18 -6.64
C GLN A 235 -6.83 -6.97 -7.89
N VAL A 236 -5.97 -6.44 -8.76
CA VAL A 236 -5.49 -7.16 -9.93
C VAL A 236 -4.62 -8.36 -9.53
N MET A 237 -3.70 -8.18 -8.59
CA MET A 237 -2.85 -9.26 -8.07
C MET A 237 -3.69 -10.42 -7.53
N PHE A 238 -4.66 -10.16 -6.67
CA PHE A 238 -5.51 -11.19 -6.08
C PHE A 238 -6.57 -11.74 -7.05
N ALA A 239 -6.88 -11.03 -8.16
CA ALA A 239 -7.80 -11.52 -9.18
C ALA A 239 -7.31 -12.79 -9.87
N GLY A 240 -6.00 -13.07 -9.87
CA GLY A 240 -5.43 -14.34 -10.32
C GLY A 240 -5.94 -15.58 -9.57
N LEU A 241 -6.62 -15.39 -8.43
CA LEU A 241 -7.26 -16.47 -7.66
C LEU A 241 -8.71 -16.74 -8.06
N ILE A 242 -9.33 -15.83 -8.80
CA ILE A 242 -10.76 -15.91 -9.16
C ILE A 242 -11.09 -17.10 -10.07
N PRO A 243 -10.25 -17.46 -11.06
CA PRO A 243 -10.52 -18.67 -11.88
C PRO A 243 -10.65 -19.95 -11.04
N ASP A 244 -9.75 -20.16 -10.07
CA ASP A 244 -9.77 -21.34 -9.21
C ASP A 244 -10.99 -21.33 -8.27
N LEU A 245 -11.33 -20.16 -7.73
CA LEU A 245 -12.52 -19.99 -6.89
C LEU A 245 -13.80 -20.25 -7.69
N ALA A 246 -13.88 -19.77 -8.92
CA ALA A 246 -15.03 -19.98 -9.81
C ALA A 246 -15.18 -21.46 -10.18
N ALA A 247 -14.08 -22.13 -10.53
CA ALA A 247 -14.06 -23.57 -10.82
C ALA A 247 -14.54 -24.41 -9.60
N ARG A 248 -14.06 -24.09 -8.41
CA ARG A 248 -14.50 -24.70 -7.15
C ARG A 248 -15.98 -24.45 -6.89
N ALA A 249 -16.44 -23.21 -7.04
CA ALA A 249 -17.84 -22.86 -6.84
C ALA A 249 -18.75 -23.65 -7.80
N LYS A 250 -18.37 -23.75 -9.07
CA LYS A 250 -19.09 -24.52 -10.10
C LYS A 250 -19.22 -26.01 -9.71
N THR A 251 -18.13 -26.61 -9.23
CA THR A 251 -18.12 -28.03 -8.79
C THR A 251 -19.02 -28.24 -7.58
N GLU A 252 -19.10 -27.28 -6.67
CA GLU A 252 -19.90 -27.36 -5.45
C GLU A 252 -21.34 -26.81 -5.62
N GLY A 253 -21.76 -26.45 -6.84
CA GLY A 253 -23.08 -25.90 -7.16
C GLY A 253 -23.31 -24.51 -6.53
N ALA A 254 -22.25 -23.78 -6.27
CA ALA A 254 -22.23 -22.43 -5.74
C ALA A 254 -22.05 -21.38 -6.83
N SER A 255 -22.19 -20.12 -6.47
CA SER A 255 -21.91 -18.96 -7.36
C SER A 255 -21.04 -17.94 -6.67
N VAL A 256 -20.26 -17.22 -7.46
CA VAL A 256 -19.36 -16.14 -6.99
C VAL A 256 -19.86 -14.79 -7.49
N ILE A 257 -19.91 -13.84 -6.59
CA ILE A 257 -20.10 -12.42 -6.90
C ILE A 257 -18.77 -11.73 -6.58
N LEU A 258 -18.16 -11.10 -7.57
CA LEU A 258 -16.90 -10.38 -7.42
C LEU A 258 -17.16 -8.88 -7.39
N GLU A 259 -16.94 -8.24 -6.26
CA GLU A 259 -16.90 -6.79 -6.14
C GLU A 259 -15.51 -6.29 -6.52
N CYS A 260 -15.42 -5.24 -7.31
CA CYS A 260 -14.15 -4.64 -7.72
C CYS A 260 -14.23 -3.11 -7.84
N GLU A 261 -13.08 -2.45 -7.90
CA GLU A 261 -12.95 -1.05 -8.30
C GLU A 261 -13.73 -0.84 -9.61
N PRO A 262 -14.58 0.20 -9.72
CA PRO A 262 -15.42 0.41 -10.91
C PRO A 262 -14.68 0.39 -12.24
N ARG A 263 -13.45 0.91 -12.30
CA ARG A 263 -12.61 0.94 -13.51
C ARG A 263 -12.11 -0.44 -13.97
N LEU A 264 -12.19 -1.45 -13.10
CA LEU A 264 -11.83 -2.84 -13.43
C LEU A 264 -13.03 -3.67 -13.88
N ALA A 265 -14.25 -3.16 -13.75
CA ALA A 265 -15.46 -3.96 -13.90
C ALA A 265 -15.61 -4.59 -15.30
N SER A 266 -15.36 -3.84 -16.38
CA SER A 266 -15.45 -4.33 -17.76
C SER A 266 -14.38 -5.39 -18.05
N LEU A 267 -13.13 -5.13 -17.64
CA LEU A 267 -12.02 -6.05 -17.77
C LEU A 267 -12.29 -7.36 -17.02
N PHE A 268 -12.73 -7.27 -15.77
CA PHE A 268 -13.00 -8.45 -14.94
C PHE A 268 -14.22 -9.24 -15.43
N ALA A 269 -15.29 -8.57 -15.89
CA ALA A 269 -16.46 -9.23 -16.47
C ALA A 269 -16.10 -10.06 -17.70
N ARG A 270 -15.20 -9.55 -18.55
CA ARG A 270 -14.69 -10.28 -19.72
C ARG A 270 -13.71 -11.40 -19.32
N SER A 271 -12.88 -11.16 -18.28
CA SER A 271 -11.88 -12.12 -17.82
C SER A 271 -12.49 -13.29 -17.04
N PHE A 272 -13.60 -13.08 -16.35
CA PHE A 272 -14.22 -14.07 -15.45
C PHE A 272 -15.71 -14.29 -15.79
N PRO A 273 -16.03 -14.91 -16.95
CA PRO A 273 -17.41 -15.03 -17.44
C PRO A 273 -18.33 -15.86 -16.53
N ASP A 274 -17.76 -16.78 -15.74
CA ASP A 274 -18.52 -17.60 -14.77
C ASP A 274 -18.78 -16.89 -13.42
N VAL A 275 -18.40 -15.59 -13.30
CA VAL A 275 -18.50 -14.80 -12.07
C VAL A 275 -19.35 -13.57 -12.28
N ALA A 276 -20.25 -13.26 -11.36
CA ALA A 276 -21.05 -12.05 -11.41
C ALA A 276 -20.23 -10.84 -10.92
N VAL A 277 -19.58 -10.11 -11.84
CA VAL A 277 -18.78 -8.93 -11.50
C VAL A 277 -19.67 -7.72 -11.18
N ARG A 278 -19.34 -6.99 -10.13
CA ARG A 278 -20.05 -5.80 -9.67
C ARG A 278 -19.08 -4.70 -9.25
N PRO A 279 -19.26 -3.45 -9.72
CA PRO A 279 -18.48 -2.32 -9.25
C PRO A 279 -18.77 -2.04 -7.77
N ALA A 280 -17.76 -1.74 -7.01
CA ALA A 280 -17.86 -1.37 -5.60
C ALA A 280 -18.59 -0.01 -5.45
N ALA A 281 -19.49 0.07 -4.48
CA ALA A 281 -20.20 1.29 -4.13
C ALA A 281 -19.65 1.83 -2.80
N ILE A 282 -18.51 2.51 -2.87
CA ILE A 282 -17.83 3.07 -1.68
C ILE A 282 -18.16 4.56 -1.55
N LYS A 283 -18.60 4.97 -0.37
CA LYS A 283 -18.82 6.37 0.01
C LYS A 283 -17.86 6.75 1.14
N ASN A 284 -17.41 7.99 1.15
CA ASN A 284 -16.69 8.51 2.31
C ASN A 284 -17.69 9.13 3.29
N ILE A 285 -17.79 8.58 4.49
CA ILE A 285 -18.65 9.09 5.55
C ILE A 285 -17.74 9.55 6.68
N ALA A 286 -17.65 10.86 6.90
CA ALA A 286 -16.80 11.48 7.93
C ALA A 286 -15.35 10.97 7.90
N GLY A 287 -14.74 10.90 6.72
CA GLY A 287 -13.35 10.42 6.54
C GLY A 287 -13.19 8.90 6.46
N THR A 288 -14.25 8.14 6.71
CA THR A 288 -14.21 6.66 6.68
C THR A 288 -14.80 6.14 5.37
N PRO A 289 -14.08 5.30 4.61
CA PRO A 289 -14.64 4.63 3.43
C PRO A 289 -15.63 3.54 3.86
N VAL A 290 -16.87 3.67 3.38
CA VAL A 290 -17.97 2.76 3.69
C VAL A 290 -18.50 2.12 2.42
N ALA A 291 -18.52 0.79 2.37
CA ALA A 291 -19.02 0.00 1.25
C ALA A 291 -20.52 -0.29 1.43
N GLY A 292 -21.33 0.13 0.44
CA GLY A 292 -22.77 -0.08 0.38
C GLY A 292 -23.15 -1.30 -0.46
N TYR A 293 -24.12 -2.07 0.01
CA TYR A 293 -24.55 -3.32 -0.63
C TYR A 293 -26.03 -3.35 -1.01
N GLY A 294 -26.65 -2.19 -1.20
CA GLY A 294 -28.05 -2.08 -1.62
C GLY A 294 -28.38 -2.84 -2.92
N TRP A 295 -27.40 -2.93 -3.83
CA TRP A 295 -27.48 -3.66 -5.09
C TRP A 295 -27.60 -5.19 -4.92
N LEU A 296 -27.21 -5.77 -3.79
CA LEU A 296 -27.34 -7.20 -3.53
C LEU A 296 -28.80 -7.68 -3.52
N LYS A 297 -29.75 -6.81 -3.19
CA LYS A 297 -31.19 -7.14 -3.22
C LYS A 297 -31.64 -7.56 -4.63
N THR A 298 -31.19 -6.83 -5.66
CA THR A 298 -31.48 -7.15 -7.06
C THR A 298 -30.62 -8.27 -7.61
N ALA A 299 -29.44 -8.50 -7.03
CA ALA A 299 -28.56 -9.61 -7.39
C ALA A 299 -28.88 -10.94 -6.65
N GLY A 300 -29.98 -10.99 -5.90
CA GLY A 300 -30.46 -12.18 -5.17
C GLY A 300 -29.72 -12.48 -3.87
N GLY A 301 -28.98 -11.53 -3.32
CA GLY A 301 -28.27 -11.62 -2.02
C GLY A 301 -26.93 -12.33 -2.07
N ALA A 302 -26.25 -12.38 -0.92
CA ALA A 302 -25.07 -13.20 -0.67
C ALA A 302 -25.27 -13.98 0.63
N THR A 303 -24.86 -15.24 0.66
CA THR A 303 -24.99 -16.12 1.84
C THR A 303 -23.73 -16.11 2.70
N ALA A 304 -22.58 -15.79 2.09
CA ALA A 304 -21.30 -15.62 2.75
C ALA A 304 -20.46 -14.58 2.03
N ALA A 305 -19.44 -14.05 2.70
CA ALA A 305 -18.49 -13.14 2.09
C ALA A 305 -17.06 -13.40 2.54
N ILE A 306 -16.12 -12.98 1.71
CA ILE A 306 -14.70 -12.94 1.98
C ILE A 306 -14.09 -11.68 1.37
N LEU A 307 -13.06 -11.11 2.01
CA LEU A 307 -12.22 -10.09 1.41
C LEU A 307 -11.26 -10.73 0.40
N MET A 308 -11.04 -10.06 -0.73
CA MET A 308 -10.22 -10.60 -1.82
C MET A 308 -8.81 -10.99 -1.37
N GLY A 309 -8.12 -10.15 -0.58
CA GLY A 309 -6.80 -10.44 -0.02
C GLY A 309 -6.79 -11.53 1.06
N SER A 310 -7.93 -12.10 1.43
CA SER A 310 -8.01 -13.27 2.31
C SER A 310 -8.09 -14.59 1.54
N LEU A 311 -8.31 -14.56 0.22
CA LEU A 311 -8.37 -15.74 -0.64
C LEU A 311 -7.08 -16.57 -0.61
N PRO A 312 -5.87 -15.97 -0.63
CA PRO A 312 -4.62 -16.73 -0.65
C PRO A 312 -4.50 -17.72 0.52
N LYS A 313 -4.99 -17.34 1.70
CA LYS A 313 -4.99 -18.23 2.88
C LYS A 313 -5.64 -19.60 2.60
N TYR A 314 -6.64 -19.64 1.74
CA TYR A 314 -7.43 -20.85 1.47
C TYR A 314 -7.14 -21.49 0.11
N LEU A 315 -6.69 -20.72 -0.86
CA LEU A 315 -6.42 -21.18 -2.22
C LEU A 315 -4.93 -21.37 -2.50
N ARG A 316 -4.05 -20.76 -1.70
CA ARG A 316 -2.59 -20.82 -1.83
C ARG A 316 -1.91 -21.11 -0.48
N PRO A 317 -2.30 -22.21 0.22
CA PRO A 317 -1.75 -22.52 1.53
C PRO A 317 -0.31 -23.06 1.50
N THR A 318 0.17 -23.51 0.34
CA THR A 318 1.51 -24.06 0.15
C THR A 318 2.14 -23.54 -1.15
N PRO A 319 3.47 -23.55 -1.31
CA PRO A 319 4.13 -23.15 -2.56
C PRO A 319 3.63 -23.96 -3.78
N GLN A 320 3.32 -25.25 -3.61
CA GLN A 320 2.83 -26.11 -4.69
C GLN A 320 1.40 -25.79 -5.13
N SER A 321 0.66 -25.01 -4.34
CA SER A 321 -0.70 -24.58 -4.69
C SER A 321 -0.75 -23.41 -5.67
N PHE A 322 0.40 -22.78 -5.99
CA PHE A 322 0.45 -21.76 -7.01
C PHE A 322 0.44 -22.39 -8.40
N PRO A 323 -0.37 -21.86 -9.34
CA PRO A 323 -0.45 -22.42 -10.69
C PRO A 323 0.84 -22.13 -11.47
N LYS A 324 1.05 -22.89 -12.56
CA LYS A 324 2.05 -22.51 -13.56
C LYS A 324 1.73 -21.14 -14.15
N PRO A 325 2.71 -20.44 -14.75
CA PRO A 325 2.46 -19.16 -15.42
C PRO A 325 1.28 -19.25 -16.38
N HIS A 326 0.28 -18.40 -16.16
CA HIS A 326 -0.91 -18.32 -16.99
C HIS A 326 -1.45 -16.89 -17.02
N GLN A 327 -2.07 -16.53 -18.10
CA GLN A 327 -2.84 -15.31 -18.26
C GLN A 327 -4.18 -15.49 -17.55
N PHE A 328 -4.59 -14.52 -16.72
CA PHE A 328 -5.89 -14.52 -16.05
C PHE A 328 -6.75 -13.30 -16.39
N LEU A 329 -6.18 -12.25 -16.96
CA LEU A 329 -6.92 -11.13 -17.54
C LEU A 329 -7.05 -11.33 -19.04
N VAL A 330 -8.23 -11.05 -19.58
CA VAL A 330 -8.53 -11.12 -21.01
C VAL A 330 -8.69 -9.69 -21.54
N PRO A 331 -7.64 -9.11 -22.16
CA PRO A 331 -7.73 -7.80 -22.82
C PRO A 331 -8.72 -7.80 -23.97
N ASP A 332 -9.24 -6.62 -24.35
CA ASP A 332 -10.00 -6.49 -25.56
C ASP A 332 -9.14 -6.78 -26.79
N PRO A 333 -9.53 -7.77 -27.64
CA PRO A 333 -8.68 -8.20 -28.76
C PRO A 333 -8.59 -7.16 -29.89
N GLN A 334 -9.62 -6.34 -30.08
CA GLN A 334 -9.63 -5.31 -31.13
C GLN A 334 -8.73 -4.14 -30.70
N GLU A 335 -8.88 -3.67 -29.48
CA GLU A 335 -7.99 -2.63 -28.90
C GLU A 335 -6.53 -3.11 -28.87
N ARG A 336 -6.29 -4.38 -28.47
CA ARG A 336 -4.93 -4.96 -28.53
C ARG A 336 -4.34 -4.92 -29.93
N ALA A 337 -5.10 -5.34 -30.94
CA ALA A 337 -4.63 -5.34 -32.33
C ALA A 337 -4.35 -3.91 -32.82
N HIS A 338 -5.20 -2.96 -32.48
CA HIS A 338 -5.02 -1.54 -32.78
C HIS A 338 -3.69 -1.01 -32.20
N TRP A 339 -3.44 -1.23 -30.92
CA TRP A 339 -2.20 -0.78 -30.29
C TRP A 339 -0.96 -1.50 -30.83
N ARG A 340 -1.07 -2.82 -31.15
CA ARG A 340 0.04 -3.55 -31.77
C ARG A 340 0.43 -2.93 -33.10
N THR A 341 -0.54 -2.54 -33.93
CA THR A 341 -0.28 -1.88 -35.22
C THR A 341 0.40 -0.51 -35.03
N ILE A 342 0.01 0.27 -34.01
CA ILE A 342 0.61 1.58 -33.73
C ILE A 342 2.07 1.43 -33.29
N PHE A 343 2.38 0.42 -32.48
CA PHE A 343 3.71 0.25 -31.90
C PHE A 343 4.69 -0.50 -32.80
N GLU A 344 4.22 -1.12 -33.87
CA GLU A 344 5.05 -1.95 -34.72
C GLU A 344 6.07 -1.14 -35.54
N THR A 345 7.35 -1.40 -35.31
CA THR A 345 8.48 -0.74 -35.99
C THR A 345 9.49 -1.76 -36.49
N GLY A 346 9.20 -3.07 -36.39
CA GLY A 346 10.15 -4.15 -36.68
C GLY A 346 11.13 -4.43 -35.54
N LYS A 347 10.99 -3.76 -34.40
CA LYS A 347 11.80 -3.95 -33.18
C LYS A 347 10.96 -4.51 -32.03
N LYS A 348 11.64 -5.08 -31.03
CA LYS A 348 10.98 -5.47 -29.76
C LYS A 348 10.27 -4.27 -29.13
N ILE A 349 9.01 -4.42 -28.76
CA ILE A 349 8.18 -3.35 -28.16
C ILE A 349 8.28 -3.46 -26.65
N ILE A 350 8.91 -2.47 -26.02
CA ILE A 350 9.14 -2.42 -24.58
C ILE A 350 8.33 -1.28 -23.97
N GLY A 351 7.37 -1.62 -23.11
CA GLY A 351 6.71 -0.64 -22.27
C GLY A 351 7.60 -0.20 -21.10
N ILE A 352 7.53 1.06 -20.71
CA ILE A 352 8.26 1.61 -19.57
C ILE A 352 7.33 2.38 -18.62
N SER A 353 7.50 2.14 -17.30
CA SER A 353 6.77 2.87 -16.25
C SER A 353 7.69 3.05 -15.06
N TRP A 354 8.06 4.27 -14.74
CA TRP A 354 9.20 4.56 -13.85
C TRP A 354 8.81 4.96 -12.42
N ARG A 355 7.56 5.31 -12.15
CA ARG A 355 7.10 5.70 -10.81
C ARG A 355 5.59 5.50 -10.60
N SER A 356 5.15 5.60 -9.35
CA SER A 356 3.73 5.70 -9.03
C SER A 356 3.19 7.10 -9.35
N GLY A 357 1.91 7.19 -9.73
CA GLY A 357 1.22 8.48 -9.87
C GLY A 357 1.02 9.24 -8.55
N LYS A 358 1.20 8.56 -7.40
CA LYS A 358 1.29 9.16 -6.08
C LYS A 358 2.77 9.33 -5.69
N PHE A 359 3.54 9.93 -6.57
CA PHE A 359 4.92 10.31 -6.30
C PHE A 359 4.90 11.40 -5.21
N GLY A 360 5.60 11.18 -4.11
CA GLY A 360 5.76 12.11 -3.00
C GLY A 360 7.23 12.31 -2.68
N ASP A 361 7.52 13.30 -1.85
CA ASP A 361 8.86 13.50 -1.31
C ASP A 361 9.18 12.44 -0.23
N GLY A 362 10.47 12.30 0.12
CA GLY A 362 10.93 11.45 1.21
C GLY A 362 11.19 9.98 0.82
N GLU A 363 11.05 9.07 1.77
CA GLU A 363 11.38 7.64 1.64
C GLU A 363 10.70 6.97 0.43
N ARG A 364 9.50 7.42 0.08
CA ARG A 364 8.77 6.85 -1.06
C ARG A 364 9.40 7.20 -2.40
N ALA A 365 10.00 8.38 -2.54
CA ALA A 365 10.72 8.78 -3.74
C ALA A 365 11.95 7.91 -3.98
N LEU A 366 12.62 7.49 -2.90
CA LEU A 366 13.81 6.63 -2.96
C LEU A 366 13.51 5.20 -3.48
N GLN A 367 12.23 4.79 -3.46
CA GLN A 367 11.81 3.49 -3.96
C GLN A 367 11.71 3.42 -5.48
N TYR A 368 12.00 4.51 -6.20
CA TYR A 368 11.96 4.60 -7.66
C TYR A 368 13.32 5.01 -8.22
N ALA A 369 13.71 4.33 -9.30
CA ALA A 369 14.97 4.63 -9.97
C ALA A 369 14.97 6.05 -10.54
N PRO A 370 16.07 6.81 -10.40
CA PRO A 370 16.24 8.11 -11.03
C PRO A 370 16.09 8.07 -12.55
N LEU A 371 15.60 9.17 -13.15
CA LEU A 371 15.44 9.26 -14.62
C LEU A 371 16.75 9.05 -15.39
N GLN A 372 17.91 9.37 -14.79
CA GLN A 372 19.23 9.13 -15.38
C GLN A 372 19.51 7.64 -15.62
N ASP A 373 19.11 6.77 -14.70
CA ASP A 373 19.28 5.32 -14.83
C ASP A 373 18.35 4.76 -15.90
N TRP A 374 17.10 5.24 -15.95
CA TRP A 374 16.16 4.95 -17.03
C TRP A 374 16.70 5.41 -18.39
N ALA A 375 17.24 6.62 -18.51
CA ALA A 375 17.81 7.12 -19.73
C ALA A 375 19.03 6.29 -20.19
N SER A 376 19.85 5.82 -19.24
CA SER A 376 20.96 4.92 -19.52
C SER A 376 20.48 3.58 -20.10
N PHE A 377 19.45 2.99 -19.52
CA PHE A 377 18.80 1.77 -20.00
C PHE A 377 18.24 1.97 -21.43
N LEU A 378 17.48 3.03 -21.66
CA LEU A 378 16.91 3.35 -22.98
C LEU A 378 18.00 3.50 -24.05
N ARG A 379 19.09 4.20 -23.73
CA ARG A 379 20.21 4.43 -24.67
C ARG A 379 20.86 3.10 -25.12
N GLN A 380 21.03 2.18 -24.19
CA GLN A 380 21.73 0.90 -24.40
C GLN A 380 20.85 -0.19 -25.02
N THR A 381 19.53 0.01 -25.09
CA THR A 381 18.59 -0.99 -25.57
C THR A 381 18.06 -0.61 -26.95
N ASP A 382 18.17 -1.53 -27.93
CA ASP A 382 17.59 -1.33 -29.27
C ASP A 382 16.17 -1.88 -29.31
N ALA A 383 15.19 -1.00 -29.07
CA ALA A 383 13.78 -1.34 -28.98
C ALA A 383 12.89 -0.16 -29.37
N THR A 384 11.61 -0.45 -29.61
CA THR A 384 10.53 0.54 -29.61
C THR A 384 10.06 0.74 -28.19
N PHE A 385 10.19 1.94 -27.66
CA PHE A 385 9.75 2.25 -26.30
C PHE A 385 8.35 2.86 -26.29
N VAL A 386 7.49 2.33 -25.42
CA VAL A 386 6.11 2.79 -25.23
C VAL A 386 5.93 3.28 -23.80
N CYS A 387 5.37 4.47 -23.64
CA CYS A 387 5.04 5.01 -22.33
C CYS A 387 3.85 4.27 -21.71
N ALA A 388 4.11 3.49 -20.68
CA ALA A 388 3.11 2.85 -19.83
C ALA A 388 2.95 3.58 -18.47
N GLN A 389 3.56 4.77 -18.35
CA GLN A 389 3.46 5.62 -17.17
C GLN A 389 2.15 6.43 -17.22
N TYR A 390 1.43 6.50 -16.10
CA TYR A 390 0.24 7.34 -15.95
C TYR A 390 0.50 8.58 -15.08
N GLY A 391 -0.28 9.63 -15.28
CA GLY A 391 -0.18 10.92 -14.60
C GLY A 391 0.52 11.98 -15.45
N ALA A 392 0.73 13.18 -14.90
CA ALA A 392 1.45 14.26 -15.58
C ALA A 392 2.93 13.86 -15.73
N MET A 393 3.44 13.76 -16.95
CA MET A 393 4.74 13.18 -17.26
C MET A 393 5.44 13.79 -18.49
N ASP A 394 4.87 14.83 -19.09
CA ASP A 394 5.40 15.42 -20.32
C ASP A 394 6.85 15.89 -20.15
N GLU A 395 7.14 16.55 -19.02
CA GLU A 395 8.49 17.01 -18.68
C GLU A 395 9.46 15.83 -18.47
N GLU A 396 8.99 14.76 -17.83
CA GLU A 396 9.82 13.56 -17.58
C GLU A 396 10.10 12.80 -18.87
N ILE A 397 9.13 12.69 -19.79
CA ILE A 397 9.31 12.09 -21.11
C ILE A 397 10.31 12.91 -21.92
N ALA A 398 10.14 14.23 -21.99
CA ALA A 398 11.08 15.12 -22.68
C ALA A 398 12.51 14.98 -22.14
N ALA A 399 12.65 14.90 -20.81
CA ALA A 399 13.94 14.69 -20.16
C ALA A 399 14.54 13.32 -20.50
N LEU A 400 13.75 12.26 -20.49
CA LEU A 400 14.19 10.91 -20.85
C LEU A 400 14.61 10.85 -22.31
N GLU A 401 13.84 11.43 -23.25
CA GLU A 401 14.19 11.51 -24.67
C GLU A 401 15.48 12.28 -24.90
N GLN A 402 15.62 13.46 -24.25
CA GLN A 402 16.83 14.28 -24.35
C GLN A 402 18.06 13.53 -23.81
N MET A 403 17.97 12.92 -22.65
CA MET A 403 19.10 12.22 -22.03
C MET A 403 19.46 10.92 -22.75
N SER A 404 18.48 10.18 -23.28
CA SER A 404 18.71 8.89 -23.92
C SER A 404 18.99 8.96 -25.41
N GLY A 405 18.52 10.00 -26.11
CA GLY A 405 18.50 10.08 -27.57
C GLY A 405 17.51 9.11 -28.22
N ARG A 406 16.56 8.56 -27.43
CA ARG A 406 15.54 7.62 -27.90
C ARG A 406 14.15 8.27 -27.83
N LYS A 407 13.33 8.00 -28.86
CA LYS A 407 11.91 8.38 -28.84
C LYS A 407 11.09 7.41 -27.98
N ILE A 408 10.11 7.96 -27.28
CA ILE A 408 9.15 7.22 -26.48
C ILE A 408 7.77 7.45 -27.10
N LEU A 409 7.13 6.38 -27.56
CA LEU A 409 5.77 6.44 -28.07
C LEU A 409 4.78 6.64 -26.91
N VAL A 410 4.02 7.70 -26.96
CA VAL A 410 2.98 7.99 -25.97
C VAL A 410 1.63 7.56 -26.56
N PRO A 411 0.86 6.66 -25.89
CA PRO A 411 -0.46 6.27 -26.37
C PRO A 411 -1.41 7.47 -26.39
N GLU A 412 -1.79 7.90 -27.58
CA GLU A 412 -2.73 9.03 -27.77
C GLU A 412 -4.16 8.60 -27.49
N ASN A 413 -4.98 9.52 -26.97
CA ASN A 413 -6.42 9.30 -26.67
C ASN A 413 -6.70 8.12 -25.72
N LEU A 414 -5.75 7.83 -24.81
CA LEU A 414 -5.88 6.83 -23.76
C LEU A 414 -5.62 7.45 -22.38
N ASP A 415 -6.65 7.53 -21.55
CA ASP A 415 -6.50 7.85 -20.13
C ASP A 415 -6.08 6.59 -19.36
N GLN A 416 -4.78 6.36 -19.24
CA GLN A 416 -4.20 5.19 -18.59
C GLN A 416 -4.57 5.07 -17.08
N LYS A 417 -5.06 6.14 -16.48
CA LYS A 417 -5.47 6.16 -15.06
C LYS A 417 -6.93 5.79 -14.86
N HIS A 418 -7.81 6.22 -15.76
CA HIS A 418 -9.25 6.04 -15.59
C HIS A 418 -9.85 4.96 -16.49
N ASP A 419 -9.25 4.68 -17.65
CA ASP A 419 -9.66 3.59 -18.55
C ASP A 419 -8.70 2.40 -18.45
N LEU A 420 -8.88 1.62 -17.37
CA LEU A 420 -7.99 0.47 -17.11
C LEU A 420 -8.23 -0.70 -18.07
N ASP A 421 -9.40 -0.78 -18.70
CA ASP A 421 -9.69 -1.82 -19.68
C ASP A 421 -8.87 -1.60 -20.96
N ARG A 422 -8.94 -0.40 -21.55
CA ARG A 422 -8.11 -0.05 -22.71
C ARG A 422 -6.62 0.01 -22.35
N THR A 423 -6.27 0.41 -21.12
CA THR A 423 -4.88 0.36 -20.64
C THR A 423 -4.37 -1.07 -20.62
N CYS A 424 -5.16 -2.04 -20.13
CA CYS A 424 -4.79 -3.46 -20.16
C CYS A 424 -4.62 -3.98 -21.60
N ALA A 425 -5.47 -3.55 -22.53
CA ALA A 425 -5.35 -3.90 -23.94
C ALA A 425 -4.08 -3.31 -24.57
N MET A 426 -3.76 -2.06 -24.29
CA MET A 426 -2.51 -1.41 -24.71
C MET A 426 -1.28 -2.14 -24.16
N LEU A 427 -1.27 -2.45 -22.86
CA LEU A 427 -0.19 -3.21 -22.23
C LEU A 427 0.00 -4.58 -22.86
N SER A 428 -1.11 -5.27 -23.20
CA SER A 428 -1.07 -6.59 -23.83
C SER A 428 -0.52 -6.61 -25.28
N ALA A 429 -0.35 -5.43 -25.88
CA ALA A 429 0.30 -5.26 -27.19
C ALA A 429 1.84 -5.17 -27.10
N LEU A 430 2.39 -5.08 -25.89
CA LEU A 430 3.83 -5.04 -25.64
C LEU A 430 4.45 -6.45 -25.70
N ASP A 431 5.72 -6.53 -26.04
CA ASP A 431 6.50 -7.79 -25.92
C ASP A 431 7.02 -7.96 -24.48
N VAL A 432 7.40 -6.85 -23.84
CA VAL A 432 7.89 -6.81 -22.45
C VAL A 432 7.47 -5.48 -21.81
N LEU A 433 7.14 -5.52 -20.51
CA LEU A 433 7.04 -4.33 -19.70
C LEU A 433 8.23 -4.26 -18.72
N VAL A 434 8.92 -3.13 -18.66
CA VAL A 434 9.87 -2.79 -17.61
C VAL A 434 9.24 -1.72 -16.74
N SER A 435 9.01 -2.00 -15.46
CA SER A 435 8.15 -1.15 -14.62
C SER A 435 8.64 -1.03 -13.20
N ALA A 436 8.45 0.14 -12.61
CA ALA A 436 8.41 0.28 -11.16
C ALA A 436 7.23 -0.53 -10.57
N PRO A 437 7.23 -0.84 -9.24
CA PRO A 437 6.18 -1.63 -8.58
C PRO A 437 4.87 -0.83 -8.47
N THR A 438 4.06 -0.84 -9.53
CA THR A 438 2.79 -0.12 -9.65
C THR A 438 1.66 -1.04 -10.13
N ALA A 439 0.43 -0.53 -10.20
CA ALA A 439 -0.71 -1.28 -10.73
C ALA A 439 -0.51 -1.72 -12.20
N VAL A 440 0.29 -0.96 -12.95
CA VAL A 440 0.62 -1.26 -14.37
C VAL A 440 1.34 -2.59 -14.50
N SER A 441 2.29 -2.90 -13.59
CA SER A 441 3.00 -4.19 -13.59
C SER A 441 2.06 -5.37 -13.38
N TRP A 442 1.07 -5.23 -12.52
CA TRP A 442 0.07 -6.28 -12.27
C TRP A 442 -0.89 -6.47 -13.45
N LEU A 443 -1.34 -5.36 -14.07
CA LEU A 443 -2.20 -5.41 -15.26
C LEU A 443 -1.51 -6.12 -16.43
N ALA A 444 -0.27 -5.75 -16.72
CA ALA A 444 0.51 -6.37 -17.80
C ALA A 444 0.77 -7.86 -17.54
N ALA A 445 1.22 -8.20 -16.32
CA ALA A 445 1.46 -9.59 -15.95
C ALA A 445 0.18 -10.44 -15.96
N GLY A 446 -0.93 -9.89 -15.46
CA GLY A 446 -2.25 -10.54 -15.52
C GLY A 446 -2.72 -10.78 -16.95
N ALA A 447 -2.39 -9.89 -17.88
CA ALA A 447 -2.63 -10.05 -19.33
C ALA A 447 -1.62 -10.98 -20.02
N GLY A 448 -0.69 -11.61 -19.28
CA GLY A 448 0.29 -12.54 -19.82
C GLY A 448 1.53 -11.89 -20.43
N VAL A 449 1.71 -10.58 -20.27
CA VAL A 449 2.90 -9.87 -20.76
C VAL A 449 4.06 -10.08 -19.80
N ARG A 450 5.20 -10.52 -20.34
CA ARG A 450 6.43 -10.60 -19.54
C ARG A 450 6.74 -9.25 -18.92
N THR A 451 6.80 -9.21 -17.60
CA THR A 451 6.97 -7.96 -16.84
C THR A 451 8.20 -8.07 -15.97
N LEU A 452 9.16 -7.16 -16.17
CA LEU A 452 10.33 -6.99 -15.32
C LEU A 452 10.05 -5.84 -14.34
N LYS A 453 9.80 -6.16 -13.08
CA LYS A 453 9.49 -5.20 -12.03
C LYS A 453 10.78 -4.81 -11.33
N ILE A 454 11.24 -3.57 -11.54
CA ILE A 454 12.45 -3.03 -10.90
C ILE A 454 12.12 -2.68 -9.45
N LEU A 455 12.85 -3.27 -8.51
CA LEU A 455 12.61 -3.17 -7.08
C LEU A 455 13.73 -2.38 -6.40
N PHE A 456 13.38 -1.61 -5.37
CA PHE A 456 14.33 -0.97 -4.47
C PHE A 456 15.03 -1.99 -3.56
N GLY A 457 14.32 -3.03 -3.19
CA GLY A 457 14.73 -4.15 -2.35
C GLY A 457 13.68 -5.26 -2.45
N GLU A 458 13.87 -6.36 -1.75
CA GLU A 458 12.93 -7.48 -1.77
C GLU A 458 11.52 -7.08 -1.30
N ILE A 459 10.49 -7.70 -1.86
CA ILE A 459 9.09 -7.42 -1.57
C ILE A 459 8.33 -8.70 -1.18
N TRP A 460 7.37 -8.56 -0.28
CA TRP A 460 6.60 -9.67 0.27
C TRP A 460 5.75 -10.41 -0.78
N THR A 461 5.37 -9.74 -1.87
CA THR A 461 4.54 -10.34 -2.93
C THR A 461 5.26 -11.41 -3.73
N ALA A 462 6.60 -11.42 -3.69
CA ALA A 462 7.43 -12.47 -4.27
C ALA A 462 7.32 -13.81 -3.51
N ILE A 463 6.88 -13.81 -2.26
CA ILE A 463 6.58 -15.00 -1.46
C ILE A 463 7.76 -16.01 -1.47
N GLY A 464 8.98 -15.48 -1.31
CA GLY A 464 10.20 -16.29 -1.33
C GLY A 464 10.67 -16.75 -2.71
N HIS A 465 10.11 -16.23 -3.79
CA HIS A 465 10.50 -16.55 -5.19
C HIS A 465 11.20 -15.34 -5.84
N ASP A 466 11.82 -15.58 -6.98
CA ASP A 466 12.38 -14.56 -7.88
C ASP A 466 11.35 -13.97 -8.87
N TYR A 467 10.11 -14.44 -8.79
CA TYR A 467 8.95 -13.96 -9.56
C TYR A 467 7.75 -13.75 -8.63
N GLU A 468 6.68 -13.19 -9.16
CA GLU A 468 5.42 -12.94 -8.42
C GLU A 468 4.45 -14.12 -8.59
N PRO A 469 4.32 -15.02 -7.60
CA PRO A 469 3.51 -16.23 -7.77
C PRO A 469 2.01 -15.98 -8.01
N LEU A 470 1.50 -14.79 -7.60
CA LEU A 470 0.12 -14.36 -7.85
C LEU A 470 -0.10 -13.80 -9.27
N ALA A 471 0.98 -13.45 -9.98
CA ALA A 471 0.97 -13.03 -11.39
C ALA A 471 2.28 -13.48 -12.05
N PRO A 472 2.40 -14.77 -12.41
CA PRO A 472 3.69 -15.41 -12.73
C PRO A 472 4.43 -14.89 -13.97
N ALA A 473 3.79 -14.06 -14.79
CA ALA A 473 4.47 -13.34 -15.88
C ALA A 473 5.30 -12.14 -15.38
N CYS A 474 5.24 -11.83 -14.06
CA CYS A 474 6.00 -10.76 -13.43
C CYS A 474 7.23 -11.32 -12.71
N GLU A 475 8.41 -10.89 -13.15
CA GLU A 475 9.69 -11.19 -12.52
C GLU A 475 10.14 -9.96 -11.69
N GLY A 476 10.53 -10.17 -10.43
CA GLY A 476 11.19 -9.15 -9.62
C GLY A 476 12.65 -8.98 -10.07
N VAL A 477 13.09 -7.76 -10.29
CA VAL A 477 14.48 -7.42 -10.50
C VAL A 477 14.97 -6.66 -9.28
N CYS A 478 15.58 -7.39 -8.36
CA CYS A 478 16.05 -6.86 -7.09
C CYS A 478 17.57 -6.70 -7.14
N PRO A 479 18.12 -5.50 -6.89
CA PRO A 479 19.56 -5.31 -6.84
C PRO A 479 20.16 -6.01 -5.61
N ALA A 480 21.43 -6.43 -5.73
CA ALA A 480 22.15 -7.08 -4.63
C ALA A 480 22.31 -6.16 -3.40
N ILE A 481 22.44 -4.86 -3.64
CA ILE A 481 22.45 -3.83 -2.60
C ILE A 481 21.20 -2.98 -2.80
N ARG A 482 20.43 -2.81 -1.75
CA ARG A 482 19.17 -2.03 -1.77
C ARG A 482 19.40 -0.64 -2.35
N GLY A 483 18.67 -0.30 -3.42
CA GLY A 483 18.78 0.98 -4.11
C GLY A 483 19.94 1.09 -5.10
N ASP A 484 20.69 0.03 -5.37
CA ASP A 484 21.66 0.01 -6.49
C ASP A 484 20.93 -0.14 -7.82
N TRP A 485 20.44 0.97 -8.32
CA TRP A 485 19.69 1.03 -9.57
C TRP A 485 20.51 0.62 -10.80
N GLN A 486 21.82 0.86 -10.77
CA GLN A 486 22.70 0.44 -11.88
C GLN A 486 22.79 -1.08 -11.97
N ASP A 487 22.87 -1.77 -10.81
CA ASP A 487 22.80 -3.23 -10.76
C ASP A 487 21.44 -3.73 -11.25
N ALA A 488 20.33 -3.13 -10.78
CA ALA A 488 19.00 -3.50 -11.23
C ALA A 488 18.84 -3.39 -12.76
N PHE A 489 19.29 -2.30 -13.38
CA PHE A 489 19.23 -2.16 -14.84
C PHE A 489 20.17 -3.10 -15.60
N ARG A 490 21.35 -3.44 -15.05
CA ARG A 490 22.20 -4.50 -15.64
C ARG A 490 21.45 -5.84 -15.69
N GLN A 491 20.76 -6.21 -14.59
CA GLN A 491 19.93 -7.42 -14.54
C GLN A 491 18.77 -7.36 -15.55
N VAL A 492 18.09 -6.21 -15.70
CA VAL A 492 17.05 -6.00 -16.72
C VAL A 492 17.61 -6.26 -18.10
N MET A 493 18.74 -5.66 -18.45
CA MET A 493 19.38 -5.83 -19.78
C MET A 493 19.76 -7.29 -20.03
N ALA A 494 20.32 -7.98 -19.05
CA ALA A 494 20.65 -9.41 -19.16
C ALA A 494 19.39 -10.29 -19.38
N LYS A 495 18.26 -9.93 -18.78
CA LYS A 495 16.99 -10.65 -18.95
C LYS A 495 16.28 -10.32 -20.28
N LEU A 496 16.63 -9.23 -20.94
CA LEU A 496 16.07 -8.82 -22.24
C LEU A 496 16.85 -9.42 -23.44
N SER A 497 18.13 -9.75 -23.23
CA SER A 497 18.99 -10.47 -24.21
C SER A 497 18.51 -11.90 -24.40
#